data_12a88cb9eadd1e0458ab99da0da0b6e2
#
_entry.id   12a88cb9eadd1e0458ab99da0da0b6e2
#
_cell.length_a   1.000
_cell.length_b   1.000
_cell.length_c   1.000
_cell.angle_alpha   90.00
_cell.angle_beta   90.00
_cell.angle_gamma   90.00
#
_symmetry.space_group_name_H-M   'P 1'
#
loop_
_entity.id
_entity.type
_entity.pdbx_description
1 polymer ?
#
loop_
_entity_poly.entity_id
_entity_poly.type
_entity_poly.pdbx_seq_one_letter_code
_entity_poly.pdbx_strand_id
1 'polypeptide(L)'
;MLAEVFAIIIACGIFMVAWNCRHYLDNQYLLFIGIAYLFIGSLDLVHTFTYKGMNLLPGYSANAPTQLWIAARYMEGLTLLAAPLMFRFRTRAGYMALGYGLVSIGLLLSILYWGVFPDCFVEGAGLTPFKKTSEYVISGILLASGILLLRFRDRFSPRVLQWLLLSIAFTIASELLF
;
A
#
# COMPACT_ATOMS: atom_id res chain seq x y z
N MET A 1 -14.87 -5.54 4.94
CA MET A 1 -14.57 -6.98 4.80
C MET A 1 -14.61 -7.47 3.35
N LEU A 2 -15.77 -7.52 2.64
CA LEU A 2 -15.78 -7.94 1.22
C LEU A 2 -14.91 -7.05 0.33
N ALA A 3 -14.92 -5.73 0.55
CA ALA A 3 -14.09 -4.79 -0.18
C ALA A 3 -12.58 -5.03 0.03
N GLU A 4 -12.16 -5.39 1.24
CA GLU A 4 -10.76 -5.69 1.58
C GLU A 4 -10.29 -6.97 0.89
N VAL A 5 -11.08 -8.05 0.95
CA VAL A 5 -10.77 -9.29 0.23
C VAL A 5 -10.69 -9.03 -1.28
N PHE A 6 -11.59 -8.23 -1.82
CA PHE A 6 -11.58 -7.84 -3.23
C PHE A 6 -10.31 -7.05 -3.59
N ALA A 7 -9.89 -6.10 -2.74
CA ALA A 7 -8.64 -5.35 -2.93
C ALA A 7 -7.40 -6.26 -2.92
N ILE A 8 -7.35 -7.25 -2.02
CA ILE A 8 -6.27 -8.25 -1.96
C ILE A 8 -6.22 -9.07 -3.26
N ILE A 9 -7.38 -9.52 -3.77
CA ILE A 9 -7.45 -10.26 -5.04
C ILE A 9 -6.93 -9.40 -6.20
N ILE A 10 -7.30 -8.12 -6.24
CA ILE A 10 -6.78 -7.18 -7.26
C ILE A 10 -5.27 -7.00 -7.11
N ALA A 11 -4.75 -6.83 -5.90
CA ALA A 11 -3.32 -6.69 -5.65
C ALA A 11 -2.53 -7.90 -6.15
N CYS A 12 -3.01 -9.12 -5.88
CA CYS A 12 -2.46 -10.35 -6.44
C CYS A 12 -2.53 -10.38 -7.98
N GLY A 13 -3.66 -9.95 -8.56
CA GLY A 13 -3.83 -9.85 -10.01
C GLY A 13 -2.83 -8.89 -10.66
N ILE A 14 -2.61 -7.72 -10.07
CA ILE A 14 -1.61 -6.73 -10.53
C ILE A 14 -0.21 -7.35 -10.51
N PHE A 15 0.15 -8.02 -9.42
CA PHE A 15 1.43 -8.75 -9.34
C PHE A 15 1.55 -9.82 -10.42
N MET A 16 0.55 -10.68 -10.60
CA MET A 16 0.57 -11.77 -11.57
C MET A 16 0.76 -11.24 -12.99
N VAL A 17 0.04 -10.19 -13.37
CA VAL A 17 0.18 -9.55 -14.69
C VAL A 17 1.58 -8.97 -14.84
N ALA A 18 2.04 -8.17 -13.89
CA ALA A 18 3.35 -7.51 -13.95
C ALA A 18 4.50 -8.54 -14.01
N TRP A 19 4.41 -9.61 -13.22
CA TRP A 19 5.43 -10.65 -13.17
C TRP A 19 5.50 -11.48 -14.46
N ASN A 20 4.36 -11.88 -15.01
CA ASN A 20 4.32 -12.66 -16.25
C ASN A 20 4.73 -11.82 -17.48
N CYS A 21 4.37 -10.53 -17.49
CA CYS A 21 4.75 -9.62 -18.58
C CYS A 21 6.16 -9.03 -18.45
N ARG A 22 6.91 -9.29 -17.37
CA ARG A 22 8.19 -8.63 -17.07
C ARG A 22 9.24 -8.70 -18.18
N HIS A 23 9.23 -9.73 -18.99
CA HIS A 23 10.17 -9.91 -20.11
C HIS A 23 9.77 -9.14 -21.37
N TYR A 24 8.53 -8.66 -21.43
CA TYR A 24 7.96 -7.92 -22.56
C TYR A 24 7.83 -6.43 -22.27
N LEU A 25 8.13 -6.02 -21.03
CA LEU A 25 8.00 -4.61 -20.62
C LEU A 25 9.29 -3.84 -20.89
N ASP A 26 9.19 -2.77 -21.67
CA ASP A 26 10.29 -1.85 -21.97
C ASP A 26 10.73 -1.03 -20.75
N ASN A 27 9.83 -0.86 -19.78
CA ASN A 27 10.08 -0.11 -18.56
C ASN A 27 9.69 -0.92 -17.32
N GLN A 28 10.24 -0.52 -16.16
CA GLN A 28 10.05 -1.25 -14.90
C GLN A 28 8.90 -0.70 -14.05
N TYR A 29 8.18 0.31 -14.51
CA TYR A 29 7.09 0.94 -13.75
C TYR A 29 6.03 -0.08 -13.28
N LEU A 30 5.49 -0.86 -14.23
CA LEU A 30 4.47 -1.87 -13.93
C LEU A 30 5.03 -3.00 -13.05
N LEU A 31 6.25 -3.44 -13.32
CA LEU A 31 6.90 -4.50 -12.52
C LEU A 31 7.12 -4.04 -11.08
N PHE A 32 7.57 -2.80 -10.88
CA PHE A 32 7.78 -2.22 -9.55
C PHE A 32 6.47 -2.16 -8.76
N ILE A 33 5.41 -1.62 -9.38
CA ILE A 33 4.08 -1.60 -8.77
C ILE A 33 3.59 -3.01 -8.47
N GLY A 34 3.70 -3.93 -9.42
CA GLY A 34 3.24 -5.31 -9.23
C GLY A 34 3.93 -6.01 -8.05
N ILE A 35 5.25 -5.90 -7.94
CA ILE A 35 5.99 -6.46 -6.80
C ILE A 35 5.53 -5.81 -5.49
N ALA A 36 5.40 -4.49 -5.44
CA ALA A 36 4.95 -3.77 -4.26
C ALA A 36 3.54 -4.21 -3.82
N TYR A 37 2.60 -4.32 -4.76
CA TYR A 37 1.22 -4.70 -4.44
C TYR A 37 1.09 -6.15 -3.92
N LEU A 38 2.01 -7.05 -4.25
CA LEU A 38 2.08 -8.36 -3.59
C LEU A 38 2.29 -8.21 -2.07
N PHE A 39 3.23 -7.36 -1.67
CA PHE A 39 3.57 -7.16 -0.26
C PHE A 39 2.52 -6.28 0.47
N ILE A 40 1.99 -5.26 -0.20
CA ILE A 40 0.89 -4.44 0.31
C ILE A 40 -0.33 -5.32 0.56
N GLY A 41 -0.74 -6.12 -0.43
CA GLY A 41 -1.85 -7.07 -0.30
C GLY A 41 -1.61 -8.13 0.78
N SER A 42 -0.35 -8.53 1.02
CA SER A 42 0.00 -9.42 2.13
C SER A 42 -0.20 -8.75 3.50
N LEU A 43 0.13 -7.47 3.64
CA LEU A 43 -0.16 -6.70 4.86
C LEU A 43 -1.66 -6.51 5.06
N ASP A 44 -2.40 -6.19 4.00
CA ASP A 44 -3.87 -6.06 4.03
C ASP A 44 -4.53 -7.41 4.40
N LEU A 45 -3.95 -8.54 3.97
CA LEU A 45 -4.41 -9.87 4.37
C LEU A 45 -4.23 -10.10 5.88
N VAL A 46 -3.06 -9.77 6.43
CA VAL A 46 -2.81 -9.89 7.88
C VAL A 46 -3.69 -8.91 8.66
N HIS A 47 -3.88 -7.67 8.16
CA HIS A 47 -4.84 -6.71 8.70
C HIS A 47 -6.24 -7.32 8.80
N THR A 48 -6.72 -7.94 7.71
CA THR A 48 -8.04 -8.58 7.65
C THR A 48 -8.16 -9.72 8.67
N PHE A 49 -7.12 -10.55 8.84
CA PHE A 49 -7.10 -11.65 9.79
C PHE A 49 -7.09 -11.20 11.27
N THR A 50 -6.44 -10.08 11.56
CA THR A 50 -6.38 -9.50 12.91
C THR A 50 -7.61 -8.68 13.27
N TYR A 51 -8.48 -8.37 12.29
CA TYR A 51 -9.68 -7.58 12.52
C TYR A 51 -10.68 -8.33 13.43
N LYS A 52 -11.09 -7.69 14.52
CA LYS A 52 -12.01 -8.30 15.53
C LYS A 52 -13.29 -8.89 14.92
N GLY A 53 -13.82 -8.28 13.87
CA GLY A 53 -15.03 -8.74 13.18
C GLY A 53 -14.88 -10.07 12.43
N MET A 54 -13.64 -10.50 12.10
CA MET A 54 -13.35 -11.78 11.46
C MET A 54 -13.11 -12.89 12.47
N ASN A 55 -12.64 -12.55 13.66
CA ASN A 55 -12.32 -13.49 14.75
C ASN A 55 -11.44 -14.70 14.34
N LEU A 56 -10.58 -14.48 13.33
CA LEU A 56 -9.67 -15.52 12.83
C LEU A 56 -8.41 -15.64 13.69
N LEU A 57 -7.94 -14.52 14.25
CA LEU A 57 -6.82 -14.48 15.19
C LEU A 57 -7.29 -13.84 16.50
N PRO A 58 -7.87 -14.63 17.43
CA PRO A 58 -8.29 -14.12 18.72
C PRO A 58 -7.08 -13.69 19.55
N GLY A 59 -7.22 -12.58 20.29
CA GLY A 59 -6.17 -12.07 21.20
C GLY A 59 -5.55 -10.73 20.78
N TYR A 60 -5.79 -10.25 19.56
CA TYR A 60 -5.35 -8.90 19.15
C TYR A 60 -6.39 -7.84 19.52
N SER A 61 -5.92 -6.71 20.08
CA SER A 61 -6.73 -5.51 20.28
C SER A 61 -7.10 -4.86 18.94
N ALA A 62 -8.05 -3.93 18.92
CA ALA A 62 -8.38 -3.17 17.73
C ALA A 62 -7.21 -2.27 17.23
N ASN A 63 -6.16 -2.09 18.04
CA ASN A 63 -4.97 -1.33 17.69
C ASN A 63 -4.15 -2.01 16.58
N ALA A 64 -3.88 -3.32 16.70
CA ALA A 64 -3.03 -4.05 15.74
C ALA A 64 -3.56 -3.98 14.28
N PRO A 65 -4.83 -4.26 13.98
CA PRO A 65 -5.33 -4.09 12.62
C PRO A 65 -5.26 -2.63 12.15
N THR A 66 -5.49 -1.65 13.03
CA THR A 66 -5.39 -0.23 12.65
C THR A 66 -3.94 0.16 12.32
N GLN A 67 -2.96 -0.36 13.06
CA GLN A 67 -1.52 -0.16 12.78
C GLN A 67 -1.12 -0.79 11.44
N LEU A 68 -1.57 -2.02 11.16
CA LEU A 68 -1.30 -2.72 9.90
C LEU A 68 -1.89 -1.98 8.71
N TRP A 69 -3.10 -1.44 8.85
CA TRP A 69 -3.75 -0.62 7.83
C TRP A 69 -2.92 0.64 7.52
N ILE A 70 -2.50 1.40 8.53
CA ILE A 70 -1.65 2.59 8.36
C ILE A 70 -0.33 2.22 7.68
N ALA A 71 0.32 1.12 8.11
CA ALA A 71 1.57 0.64 7.52
C ALA A 71 1.41 0.29 6.03
N ALA A 72 0.34 -0.41 5.66
CA ALA A 72 0.03 -0.76 4.27
C ALA A 72 -0.21 0.51 3.43
N ARG A 73 -0.97 1.50 3.95
CA ARG A 73 -1.24 2.77 3.25
C ARG A 73 0.02 3.61 3.05
N TYR A 74 0.91 3.69 4.03
CA TYR A 74 2.22 4.33 3.84
C TYR A 74 3.04 3.62 2.74
N MET A 75 3.09 2.30 2.76
CA MET A 75 3.83 1.54 1.76
C MET A 75 3.24 1.74 0.36
N GLU A 76 1.91 1.78 0.22
CA GLU A 76 1.22 2.07 -1.04
C GLU A 76 1.54 3.49 -1.55
N GLY A 77 1.34 4.50 -0.71
CA GLY A 77 1.58 5.90 -1.09
C GLY A 77 3.03 6.15 -1.51
N LEU A 78 4.00 5.63 -0.73
CA LEU A 78 5.42 5.74 -1.07
C LEU A 78 5.79 4.97 -2.34
N THR A 79 5.16 3.81 -2.58
CA THR A 79 5.32 3.06 -3.83
C THR A 79 4.84 3.86 -5.03
N LEU A 80 3.63 4.42 -4.96
CA LEU A 80 3.07 5.22 -6.04
C LEU A 80 3.88 6.50 -6.30
N LEU A 81 4.44 7.10 -5.25
CA LEU A 81 5.34 8.25 -5.38
C LEU A 81 6.66 7.87 -6.05
N ALA A 82 7.24 6.71 -5.71
CA ALA A 82 8.51 6.25 -6.25
C ALA A 82 8.38 5.62 -7.65
N ALA A 83 7.22 5.09 -8.01
CA ALA A 83 7.01 4.33 -9.25
C ALA A 83 7.42 5.09 -10.54
N PRO A 84 7.12 6.41 -10.72
CA PRO A 84 7.56 7.14 -11.91
C PRO A 84 9.08 7.24 -12.07
N LEU A 85 9.84 7.07 -10.98
CA LEU A 85 11.31 7.05 -11.06
C LEU A 85 11.83 5.81 -11.80
N MET A 86 11.04 4.73 -11.83
CA MET A 86 11.37 3.49 -12.53
C MET A 86 11.40 3.64 -14.06
N PHE A 87 10.95 4.77 -14.60
CA PHE A 87 11.20 5.12 -15.99
C PHE A 87 12.68 5.51 -16.27
N ARG A 88 13.42 5.87 -15.23
CA ARG A 88 14.82 6.32 -15.33
C ARG A 88 15.80 5.28 -14.79
N PHE A 89 15.39 4.49 -13.80
CA PHE A 89 16.25 3.53 -13.12
C PHE A 89 15.84 2.10 -13.46
N ARG A 90 16.84 1.24 -13.68
CA ARG A 90 16.62 -0.19 -13.85
C ARG A 90 17.17 -0.94 -12.64
N THR A 91 16.27 -1.65 -11.94
CA THR A 91 16.63 -2.48 -10.78
C THR A 91 16.19 -3.91 -11.04
N ARG A 92 16.97 -4.89 -10.61
CA ARG A 92 16.58 -6.30 -10.73
C ARG A 92 15.35 -6.58 -9.86
N ALA A 93 14.38 -7.31 -10.40
CA ALA A 93 13.14 -7.69 -9.70
C ALA A 93 13.41 -8.33 -8.32
N GLY A 94 14.48 -9.14 -8.20
CA GLY A 94 14.87 -9.76 -6.96
C GLY A 94 15.24 -8.78 -5.85
N TYR A 95 15.93 -7.68 -6.17
CA TYR A 95 16.25 -6.64 -5.17
C TYR A 95 15.01 -5.84 -4.75
N MET A 96 14.09 -5.58 -5.69
CA MET A 96 12.80 -4.96 -5.35
C MET A 96 12.01 -5.86 -4.40
N ALA A 97 11.87 -7.14 -4.73
CA ALA A 97 11.15 -8.10 -3.90
C ALA A 97 11.82 -8.28 -2.52
N LEU A 98 13.15 -8.35 -2.46
CA LEU A 98 13.89 -8.42 -1.21
C LEU A 98 13.65 -7.17 -0.35
N GLY A 99 13.73 -5.97 -0.95
CA GLY A 99 13.48 -4.71 -0.24
C GLY A 99 12.08 -4.63 0.36
N TYR A 100 11.05 -4.89 -0.46
CA TYR A 100 9.66 -4.92 0.03
C TYR A 100 9.44 -6.03 1.05
N GLY A 101 10.05 -7.20 0.87
CA GLY A 101 9.97 -8.31 1.82
C GLY A 101 10.56 -7.95 3.18
N LEU A 102 11.75 -7.35 3.21
CA LEU A 102 12.39 -6.91 4.46
C LEU A 102 11.57 -5.84 5.17
N VAL A 103 11.05 -4.85 4.42
CA VAL A 103 10.18 -3.81 4.99
C VAL A 103 8.90 -4.42 5.56
N SER A 104 8.23 -5.30 4.82
CA SER A 104 6.99 -5.96 5.28
C SER A 104 7.21 -6.81 6.52
N ILE A 105 8.28 -7.62 6.54
CA ILE A 105 8.65 -8.43 7.71
C ILE A 105 8.96 -7.52 8.90
N GLY A 106 9.73 -6.45 8.70
CA GLY A 106 10.05 -5.47 9.74
C GLY A 106 8.80 -4.82 10.33
N LEU A 107 7.84 -4.42 9.48
CA LEU A 107 6.56 -3.86 9.91
C LEU A 107 5.73 -4.89 10.71
N LEU A 108 5.62 -6.12 10.22
CA LEU A 108 4.91 -7.19 10.93
C LEU A 108 5.52 -7.47 12.30
N LEU A 109 6.85 -7.58 12.37
CA LEU A 109 7.55 -7.79 13.65
C LEU A 109 7.37 -6.60 14.59
N SER A 110 7.43 -5.37 14.09
CA SER A 110 7.27 -4.16 14.91
C SER A 110 5.87 -4.03 15.49
N ILE A 111 4.84 -4.47 14.77
CA ILE A 111 3.44 -4.35 15.17
C ILE A 111 3.01 -5.55 16.01
N LEU A 112 3.27 -6.78 15.53
CA LEU A 112 2.70 -7.98 16.12
C LEU A 112 3.57 -8.59 17.22
N TYR A 113 4.88 -8.38 17.18
CA TYR A 113 5.81 -9.03 18.11
C TYR A 113 6.46 -8.04 19.09
N TRP A 114 7.06 -6.96 18.58
CA TRP A 114 7.80 -6.02 19.45
C TRP A 114 6.92 -4.93 20.08
N GLY A 115 5.76 -4.64 19.47
CA GLY A 115 4.85 -3.59 19.96
C GLY A 115 5.48 -2.19 19.99
N VAL A 116 6.44 -1.90 19.09
CA VAL A 116 7.14 -0.61 19.01
C VAL A 116 6.49 0.36 18.03
N PHE A 117 5.55 -0.12 17.21
CA PHE A 117 4.83 0.75 16.28
C PHE A 117 3.88 1.66 17.07
N PRO A 118 3.78 2.95 16.74
CA PRO A 118 2.91 3.88 17.47
C PRO A 118 1.46 3.43 17.53
N ASP A 119 0.80 3.65 18.66
CA ASP A 119 -0.59 3.31 18.84
C ASP A 119 -1.48 4.13 17.91
N CYS A 120 -2.35 3.42 17.19
CA CYS A 120 -3.32 3.99 16.26
C CYS A 120 -4.74 4.03 16.83
N PHE A 121 -5.02 3.13 17.78
CA PHE A 121 -6.31 3.05 18.46
C PHE A 121 -6.13 2.67 19.92
N VAL A 122 -6.85 3.37 20.81
CA VAL A 122 -6.87 3.11 22.26
C VAL A 122 -8.31 2.78 22.67
N GLU A 123 -8.50 1.63 23.31
CA GLU A 123 -9.83 1.23 23.78
C GLU A 123 -10.37 2.26 24.79
N GLY A 124 -11.60 2.73 24.53
CA GLY A 124 -12.24 3.80 25.33
C GLY A 124 -11.92 5.24 24.91
N ALA A 125 -10.78 5.50 24.26
CA ALA A 125 -10.42 6.82 23.76
C ALA A 125 -10.58 6.95 22.22
N GLY A 126 -10.59 5.83 21.48
CA GLY A 126 -10.76 5.84 20.02
C GLY A 126 -9.45 6.04 19.27
N LEU A 127 -9.53 6.72 18.13
CA LEU A 127 -8.40 6.97 17.22
C LEU A 127 -7.40 7.98 17.81
N THR A 128 -6.11 7.60 17.76
CA THR A 128 -5.04 8.45 18.30
C THR A 128 -4.72 9.64 17.39
N PRO A 129 -4.07 10.69 17.91
CA PRO A 129 -3.55 11.79 17.09
C PRO A 129 -2.58 11.32 16.03
N PHE A 130 -1.77 10.30 16.33
CA PHE A 130 -0.83 9.69 15.37
C PHE A 130 -1.58 9.16 14.15
N LYS A 131 -2.65 8.38 14.35
CA LYS A 131 -3.47 7.82 13.24
C LYS A 131 -4.03 8.94 12.38
N LYS A 132 -4.66 9.95 12.97
CA LYS A 132 -5.24 11.09 12.25
C LYS A 132 -4.19 11.87 11.45
N THR A 133 -3.03 12.15 12.05
CA THR A 133 -1.93 12.83 11.36
C THR A 133 -1.39 11.98 10.22
N SER A 134 -1.28 10.66 10.40
CA SER A 134 -0.84 9.73 9.36
C SER A 134 -1.74 9.76 8.14
N GLU A 135 -3.05 9.85 8.30
CA GLU A 135 -4.00 9.95 7.17
C GLU A 135 -3.76 11.21 6.33
N TYR A 136 -3.53 12.35 6.97
CA TYR A 136 -3.19 13.59 6.26
C TYR A 136 -1.83 13.48 5.54
N VAL A 137 -0.84 12.87 6.17
CA VAL A 137 0.47 12.65 5.55
C VAL A 137 0.36 11.71 4.36
N ILE A 138 -0.37 10.59 4.49
CA ILE A 138 -0.62 9.64 3.39
C ILE A 138 -1.34 10.33 2.23
N SER A 139 -2.39 11.11 2.52
CA SER A 139 -3.11 11.90 1.52
C SER A 139 -2.19 12.89 0.80
N GLY A 140 -1.28 13.55 1.53
CA GLY A 140 -0.26 14.43 0.96
C GLY A 140 0.71 13.69 0.04
N ILE A 141 1.17 12.50 0.43
CA ILE A 141 2.04 11.65 -0.39
C ILE A 141 1.32 11.21 -1.68
N LEU A 142 0.06 10.80 -1.57
CA LEU A 142 -0.77 10.42 -2.71
C LEU A 142 -1.01 11.59 -3.66
N LEU A 143 -1.28 12.78 -3.13
CA LEU A 143 -1.41 13.99 -3.95
C LEU A 143 -0.10 14.31 -4.69
N ALA A 144 1.03 14.24 -4.01
CA ALA A 144 2.35 14.42 -4.62
C ALA A 144 2.62 13.37 -5.72
N SER A 145 2.21 12.12 -5.49
CA SER A 145 2.26 11.05 -6.49
C SER A 145 1.44 11.37 -7.73
N GLY A 146 0.21 11.87 -7.57
CA GLY A 146 -0.65 12.31 -8.67
C GLY A 146 -0.03 13.45 -9.49
N ILE A 147 0.56 14.45 -8.81
CA ILE A 147 1.28 15.55 -9.47
C ILE A 147 2.49 15.02 -10.24
N LEU A 148 3.23 14.08 -9.67
CA LEU A 148 4.38 13.47 -10.31
C LEU A 148 3.96 12.65 -11.54
N LEU A 149 2.87 11.91 -11.50
CA LEU A 149 2.31 11.20 -12.65
C LEU A 149 1.94 12.15 -13.79
N LEU A 150 1.35 13.30 -13.49
CA LEU A 150 1.06 14.33 -14.50
C LEU A 150 2.34 14.89 -15.16
N ARG A 151 3.45 14.95 -14.43
CA ARG A 151 4.75 15.36 -14.97
C ARG A 151 5.35 14.31 -15.92
N PHE A 152 4.98 13.05 -15.75
CA PHE A 152 5.38 11.94 -16.62
C PHE A 152 4.27 11.50 -17.59
N ARG A 153 3.26 12.34 -17.82
CA ARG A 153 2.07 12.02 -18.63
C ARG A 153 2.38 11.44 -20.00
N ASP A 154 3.46 11.91 -20.63
CA ASP A 154 3.88 11.47 -21.98
C ASP A 154 4.35 10.01 -22.04
N ARG A 155 4.52 9.37 -20.86
CA ARG A 155 4.88 7.95 -20.74
C ARG A 155 3.66 7.03 -20.64
N PHE A 156 2.46 7.59 -20.56
CA PHE A 156 1.22 6.85 -20.39
C PHE A 156 0.26 7.12 -21.54
N SER A 157 -0.58 6.14 -21.89
CA SER A 157 -1.75 6.44 -22.70
C SER A 157 -2.72 7.32 -21.88
N PRO A 158 -3.49 8.22 -22.53
CA PRO A 158 -4.40 9.13 -21.81
C PRO A 158 -5.40 8.39 -20.92
N ARG A 159 -5.91 7.25 -21.39
CA ARG A 159 -6.86 6.42 -20.63
C ARG A 159 -6.24 5.83 -19.37
N VAL A 160 -5.01 5.28 -19.46
CA VAL A 160 -4.30 4.72 -18.30
C VAL A 160 -4.01 5.80 -17.28
N LEU A 161 -3.53 6.98 -17.72
CA LEU A 161 -3.28 8.10 -16.81
C LEU A 161 -4.56 8.55 -16.09
N GLN A 162 -5.68 8.66 -16.80
CA GLN A 162 -6.97 9.01 -16.19
C GLN A 162 -7.38 8.01 -15.10
N TRP A 163 -7.28 6.70 -15.37
CA TRP A 163 -7.63 5.68 -14.38
C TRP A 163 -6.69 5.69 -13.17
N LEU A 164 -5.39 5.92 -13.37
CA LEU A 164 -4.43 6.06 -12.27
C LEU A 164 -4.74 7.28 -11.39
N LEU A 165 -5.00 8.43 -11.99
CA LEU A 165 -5.35 9.63 -11.24
C LEU A 165 -6.69 9.48 -10.51
N LEU A 166 -7.67 8.85 -11.14
CA LEU A 166 -8.96 8.58 -10.53
C LEU A 166 -8.82 7.62 -9.33
N SER A 167 -8.00 6.56 -9.46
CA SER A 167 -7.68 5.65 -8.37
C SER A 167 -7.06 6.39 -7.18
N ILE A 168 -6.05 7.23 -7.42
CA ILE A 168 -5.43 8.05 -6.36
C ILE A 168 -6.46 8.98 -5.71
N ALA A 169 -7.32 9.64 -6.49
CA ALA A 169 -8.35 10.53 -5.96
C ALA A 169 -9.35 9.77 -5.07
N PHE A 170 -9.78 8.58 -5.47
CA PHE A 170 -10.65 7.74 -4.64
C PHE A 170 -9.96 7.26 -3.36
N THR A 171 -8.66 6.91 -3.43
CA THR A 171 -7.90 6.53 -2.24
C THR A 171 -7.81 7.70 -1.27
N ILE A 172 -7.47 8.91 -1.73
CA ILE A 172 -7.45 10.11 -0.87
C ILE A 172 -8.84 10.37 -0.25
N ALA A 173 -9.91 10.27 -1.05
CA ALA A 173 -11.27 10.46 -0.52
C ALA A 173 -11.60 9.41 0.54
N SER A 174 -11.20 8.15 0.34
CA SER A 174 -11.36 7.09 1.32
C SER A 174 -10.62 7.37 2.62
N GLU A 175 -9.35 7.82 2.54
CA GLU A 175 -8.53 8.16 3.72
C GLU A 175 -9.14 9.31 4.55
N LEU A 176 -9.77 10.29 3.89
CA LEU A 176 -10.35 11.46 4.56
C LEU A 176 -11.76 11.22 5.12
N LEU A 177 -12.42 10.11 4.73
CA LEU A 177 -13.77 9.76 5.19
C LEU A 177 -13.76 8.81 6.40
N PHE A 178 -12.62 8.20 6.74
CA PHE A 178 -12.42 7.28 7.86
C PHE A 178 -11.56 7.88 8.96
#